data_6cada24169b20a77fd1fb6a6c60cfc81
#
_entry.id   6cada24169b20a77fd1fb6a6c60cfc81
#
_cell.length_a   1.000
_cell.length_b   1.000
_cell.length_c   1.000
_cell.angle_alpha   90.00
_cell.angle_beta   90.00
_cell.angle_gamma   90.00
#
_symmetry.space_group_name_H-M   'P 1'
#
loop_
_entity.id
_entity.type
_entity.pdbx_description
1 polymer ?
#
loop_
_entity_poly.entity_id
_entity_poly.type
_entity_poly.pdbx_seq_one_letter_code
_entity_poly.pdbx_strand_id
1 'polypeptide(L)'
;PMVQATSCGRLFDAIGSLLGLGMVHTYDAQIAIALEALCGDEKGILLDYNYDGRILDFTPTVQSIMDGVVNGESKAHLAASFHKTVAIALCETAADLMERYNVSDAAISGGVFQNRKLVELIYRAWHVGNLYMNEAVPSNDGGLAFGQLWIGNQK
;
A
#
# COMPACT_ATOMS: atom_id res chain seq x y z
N PRO A 1 -11.68 -21.33 9.97
CA PRO A 1 -10.68 -20.65 10.78
C PRO A 1 -10.22 -19.41 10.04
N MET A 2 -10.30 -18.25 10.71
CA MET A 2 -9.76 -16.98 10.17
C MET A 2 -8.24 -17.03 10.27
N VAL A 3 -7.55 -16.80 9.16
CA VAL A 3 -6.10 -16.60 9.14
C VAL A 3 -5.82 -15.13 9.36
N GLN A 4 -5.07 -14.79 10.41
CA GLN A 4 -4.61 -13.44 10.63
C GLN A 4 -3.50 -13.13 9.62
N ALA A 5 -3.59 -11.99 8.94
CA ALA A 5 -2.59 -11.50 8.02
C ALA A 5 -2.30 -10.02 8.30
N THR A 6 -1.01 -9.66 8.29
CA THR A 6 -0.52 -8.28 8.44
C THR A 6 0.00 -7.73 7.12
N SER A 7 -0.24 -8.44 6.02
CA SER A 7 0.23 -8.09 4.69
C SER A 7 -0.58 -6.94 4.10
N CYS A 8 0.09 -5.89 3.65
CA CYS A 8 -0.54 -4.80 2.93
C CYS A 8 -1.23 -5.28 1.64
N GLY A 9 -0.65 -6.24 0.90
CA GLY A 9 -1.28 -6.83 -0.29
C GLY A 9 -2.64 -7.45 0.00
N ARG A 10 -2.81 -8.14 1.15
CA ARG A 10 -4.10 -8.70 1.56
C ARG A 10 -5.14 -7.64 1.88
N LEU A 11 -4.71 -6.47 2.38
CA LEU A 11 -5.59 -5.34 2.56
C LEU A 11 -6.11 -4.82 1.22
N PHE A 12 -5.25 -4.71 0.19
CA PHE A 12 -5.66 -4.35 -1.17
C PHE A 12 -6.66 -5.36 -1.75
N ASP A 13 -6.43 -6.66 -1.57
CA ASP A 13 -7.34 -7.72 -2.01
C ASP A 13 -8.71 -7.60 -1.32
N ALA A 14 -8.72 -7.36 -0.01
CA ALA A 14 -9.95 -7.21 0.77
C ALA A 14 -10.78 -6.01 0.29
N ILE A 15 -10.17 -4.84 0.09
CA ILE A 15 -10.85 -3.65 -0.41
C ILE A 15 -11.34 -3.87 -1.83
N GLY A 16 -10.54 -4.46 -2.71
CA GLY A 16 -10.98 -4.79 -4.06
C GLY A 16 -12.20 -5.73 -4.07
N SER A 17 -12.22 -6.71 -3.18
CA SER A 17 -13.37 -7.62 -3.01
C SER A 17 -14.60 -6.88 -2.49
N LEU A 18 -14.47 -5.97 -1.52
CA LEU A 18 -15.56 -5.13 -1.03
C LEU A 18 -16.16 -4.25 -2.14
N LEU A 19 -15.32 -3.75 -3.04
CA LEU A 19 -15.76 -2.97 -4.20
C LEU A 19 -16.29 -3.85 -5.35
N GLY A 20 -16.32 -5.18 -5.19
CA GLY A 20 -16.88 -6.13 -6.13
C GLY A 20 -15.98 -6.46 -7.32
N LEU A 21 -14.66 -6.32 -7.19
CA LEU A 21 -13.69 -6.64 -8.25
C LEU A 21 -13.35 -8.12 -8.36
N GLY A 22 -13.78 -8.93 -7.40
CA GLY A 22 -13.57 -10.38 -7.39
C GLY A 22 -13.39 -10.93 -5.99
N MET A 23 -13.52 -12.25 -5.84
CA MET A 23 -13.29 -12.99 -4.58
C MET A 23 -12.30 -14.13 -4.76
N VAL A 24 -11.90 -14.40 -6.00
CA VAL A 24 -11.01 -15.51 -6.36
C VAL A 24 -9.96 -14.98 -7.33
N HIS A 25 -8.72 -15.36 -7.12
CA HIS A 25 -7.61 -15.04 -8.00
C HIS A 25 -7.37 -16.16 -9.01
N THR A 26 -7.16 -15.81 -10.25
CA THR A 26 -6.68 -16.71 -11.32
C THR A 26 -5.20 -16.49 -11.60
N TYR A 27 -4.64 -15.36 -11.17
CA TYR A 27 -3.23 -15.03 -11.17
C TYR A 27 -2.89 -14.13 -9.98
N ASP A 28 -1.61 -13.99 -9.66
CA ASP A 28 -1.15 -13.25 -8.49
C ASP A 28 -1.50 -11.75 -8.57
N ALA A 29 -1.89 -11.16 -7.44
CA ALA A 29 -2.29 -9.76 -7.27
C ALA A 29 -3.44 -9.27 -8.18
N GLN A 30 -4.23 -10.17 -8.78
CA GLN A 30 -5.31 -9.82 -9.73
C GLN A 30 -6.24 -8.74 -9.20
N ILE A 31 -6.73 -8.89 -7.98
CA ILE A 31 -7.71 -7.96 -7.37
C ILE A 31 -7.04 -6.62 -7.07
N ALA A 32 -5.80 -6.64 -6.57
CA ALA A 32 -5.03 -5.42 -6.30
C ALA A 32 -4.75 -4.62 -7.59
N ILE A 33 -4.42 -5.29 -8.70
CA ILE A 33 -4.23 -4.67 -10.03
C ILE A 33 -5.56 -4.06 -10.52
N ALA A 34 -6.67 -4.78 -10.37
CA ALA A 34 -7.99 -4.27 -10.74
C ALA A 34 -8.39 -3.05 -9.88
N LEU A 35 -8.04 -3.05 -8.59
CA LEU A 35 -8.28 -1.94 -7.68
C LEU A 35 -7.49 -0.69 -8.07
N GLU A 36 -6.21 -0.85 -8.46
CA GLU A 36 -5.39 0.23 -9.00
C GLU A 36 -6.01 0.82 -10.27
N ALA A 37 -6.36 -0.04 -11.23
CA ALA A 37 -6.96 0.38 -12.49
C ALA A 37 -8.30 1.11 -12.29
N LEU A 38 -9.08 0.72 -11.28
CA LEU A 38 -10.37 1.34 -10.95
C LEU A 38 -10.21 2.80 -10.51
N CYS A 39 -9.08 3.18 -9.90
CA CYS A 39 -8.85 4.56 -9.46
C CYS A 39 -8.91 5.57 -10.61
N GLY A 40 -8.44 5.21 -11.80
CA GLY A 40 -8.34 6.14 -12.92
C GLY A 40 -7.66 7.45 -12.51
N ASP A 41 -8.27 8.57 -12.92
CA ASP A 41 -7.80 9.94 -12.60
C ASP A 41 -8.39 10.49 -11.28
N GLU A 42 -9.17 9.70 -10.56
CA GLU A 42 -9.77 10.11 -9.29
C GLU A 42 -8.68 10.46 -8.25
N LYS A 43 -8.90 11.58 -7.55
CA LYS A 43 -7.95 12.06 -6.53
C LYS A 43 -8.17 11.43 -5.17
N GLY A 44 -9.39 10.99 -4.88
CA GLY A 44 -9.80 10.48 -3.58
C GLY A 44 -9.66 11.50 -2.45
N ILE A 45 -10.19 11.13 -1.30
CA ILE A 45 -10.04 11.88 -0.04
C ILE A 45 -9.19 11.06 0.94
N LEU A 46 -8.68 11.68 1.99
CA LEU A 46 -8.09 10.98 3.12
C LEU A 46 -9.22 10.42 3.98
N LEU A 47 -9.20 9.12 4.21
CA LEU A 47 -10.08 8.42 5.14
C LEU A 47 -9.39 8.27 6.51
N ASP A 48 -10.18 7.98 7.55
CA ASP A 48 -9.63 7.78 8.88
C ASP A 48 -8.85 6.46 8.98
N TYR A 49 -7.78 6.47 9.76
CA TYR A 49 -6.99 5.32 10.19
C TYR A 49 -6.41 5.58 11.58
N ASN A 50 -5.95 4.55 12.26
CA ASN A 50 -5.31 4.69 13.56
C ASN A 50 -3.83 4.31 13.47
N TYR A 51 -2.99 5.06 14.19
CA TYR A 51 -1.58 4.74 14.42
C TYR A 51 -1.23 5.04 15.87
N ASP A 52 -0.78 4.03 16.62
CA ASP A 52 -0.45 4.13 18.04
C ASP A 52 1.07 4.21 18.30
N GLY A 53 1.87 4.45 17.25
CA GLY A 53 3.32 4.45 17.30
C GLY A 53 3.94 3.05 17.13
N ARG A 54 3.13 1.99 16.95
CA ARG A 54 3.57 0.60 16.74
C ARG A 54 2.74 -0.15 15.72
N ILE A 55 1.44 0.06 15.74
CA ILE A 55 0.46 -0.63 14.90
C ILE A 55 -0.27 0.40 14.06
N LEU A 56 -0.27 0.18 12.76
CA LEU A 56 -1.07 0.92 11.80
C LEU A 56 -2.35 0.12 11.52
N ASP A 57 -3.50 0.66 11.95
CA ASP A 57 -4.80 0.00 11.86
C ASP A 57 -5.72 0.71 10.88
N PHE A 58 -6.09 0.02 9.81
CA PHE A 58 -6.99 0.48 8.75
C PHE A 58 -8.46 0.10 8.98
N THR A 59 -8.84 -0.37 10.17
CA THR A 59 -10.24 -0.68 10.47
C THR A 59 -11.19 0.49 10.19
N PRO A 60 -10.89 1.75 10.60
CA PRO A 60 -11.73 2.89 10.26
C PRO A 60 -11.83 3.14 8.75
N THR A 61 -10.72 2.96 8.01
CA THR A 61 -10.70 3.08 6.54
C THR A 61 -11.63 2.05 5.88
N VAL A 62 -11.56 0.79 6.33
CA VAL A 62 -12.43 -0.29 5.82
C VAL A 62 -13.89 0.04 6.09
N GLN A 63 -14.22 0.54 7.30
CA GLN A 63 -15.58 0.93 7.65
C GLN A 63 -16.08 2.06 6.74
N SER A 64 -15.29 3.10 6.53
CA SER A 64 -15.64 4.22 5.64
C SER A 64 -15.92 3.75 4.21
N ILE A 65 -15.13 2.81 3.69
CA ILE A 65 -15.34 2.23 2.37
C ILE A 65 -16.64 1.41 2.32
N MET A 66 -16.92 0.61 3.35
CA MET A 66 -18.17 -0.15 3.43
C MET A 66 -19.39 0.78 3.45
N ASP A 67 -19.33 1.84 4.25
CA ASP A 67 -20.41 2.85 4.32
C ASP A 67 -20.59 3.56 2.97
N GLY A 68 -19.49 3.92 2.29
CA GLY A 68 -19.52 4.50 0.94
C GLY A 68 -20.17 3.56 -0.09
N VAL A 69 -19.86 2.27 -0.04
CA VAL A 69 -20.51 1.25 -0.91
C VAL A 69 -22.00 1.18 -0.65
N VAL A 70 -22.43 1.16 0.62
CA VAL A 70 -23.86 1.12 1.01
C VAL A 70 -24.57 2.39 0.55
N ASN A 71 -23.91 3.55 0.65
CA ASN A 71 -24.45 4.84 0.21
C ASN A 71 -24.41 5.05 -1.32
N GLY A 72 -23.86 4.10 -2.08
CA GLY A 72 -23.79 4.18 -3.54
C GLY A 72 -22.74 5.14 -4.08
N GLU A 73 -21.70 5.42 -3.30
CA GLU A 73 -20.58 6.26 -3.74
C GLU A 73 -19.84 5.63 -4.93
N SER A 74 -19.15 6.46 -5.70
CA SER A 74 -18.32 6.02 -6.82
C SER A 74 -17.25 5.04 -6.35
N LYS A 75 -17.24 3.83 -6.89
CA LYS A 75 -16.20 2.83 -6.59
C LYS A 75 -14.80 3.32 -6.94
N ALA A 76 -14.67 4.10 -8.02
CA ALA A 76 -13.40 4.71 -8.41
C ALA A 76 -12.92 5.73 -7.36
N HIS A 77 -13.85 6.54 -6.82
CA HIS A 77 -13.56 7.48 -5.74
C HIS A 77 -13.13 6.77 -4.46
N LEU A 78 -13.85 5.71 -4.06
CA LEU A 78 -13.51 4.89 -2.89
C LEU A 78 -12.14 4.21 -3.05
N ALA A 79 -11.85 3.65 -4.23
CA ALA A 79 -10.55 3.05 -4.53
C ALA A 79 -9.41 4.09 -4.45
N ALA A 80 -9.60 5.27 -5.02
CA ALA A 80 -8.61 6.34 -4.95
C ALA A 80 -8.42 6.87 -3.53
N SER A 81 -9.49 6.97 -2.74
CA SER A 81 -9.45 7.35 -1.32
C SER A 81 -8.66 6.35 -0.49
N PHE A 82 -8.86 5.06 -0.72
CA PHE A 82 -8.09 4.00 -0.10
C PHE A 82 -6.59 4.12 -0.41
N HIS A 83 -6.21 4.24 -1.69
CA HIS A 83 -4.81 4.40 -2.09
C HIS A 83 -4.16 5.62 -1.44
N LYS A 84 -4.88 6.75 -1.43
CA LYS A 84 -4.41 7.98 -0.79
C LYS A 84 -4.20 7.81 0.70
N THR A 85 -5.13 7.15 1.38
CA THR A 85 -5.06 6.90 2.83
C THR A 85 -3.86 6.02 3.16
N VAL A 86 -3.66 4.92 2.43
CA VAL A 86 -2.50 4.03 2.63
C VAL A 86 -1.19 4.79 2.38
N ALA A 87 -1.10 5.58 1.31
CA ALA A 87 0.10 6.35 1.00
C ALA A 87 0.45 7.34 2.12
N ILE A 88 -0.52 8.12 2.60
CA ILE A 88 -0.31 9.10 3.67
C ILE A 88 0.05 8.40 4.97
N ALA A 89 -0.67 7.35 5.36
CA ALA A 89 -0.40 6.58 6.56
C ALA A 89 1.02 6.00 6.58
N LEU A 90 1.51 5.48 5.44
CA LEU A 90 2.87 4.98 5.31
C LEU A 90 3.90 6.12 5.45
N CYS A 91 3.66 7.28 4.84
CA CYS A 91 4.57 8.44 4.95
C CYS A 91 4.64 8.97 6.39
N GLU A 92 3.50 9.10 7.08
CA GLU A 92 3.46 9.56 8.46
C GLU A 92 4.11 8.57 9.42
N THR A 93 3.86 7.27 9.23
CA THR A 93 4.53 6.21 10.01
C THR A 93 6.05 6.24 9.78
N ALA A 94 6.49 6.40 8.54
CA ALA A 94 7.90 6.49 8.22
C ALA A 94 8.54 7.72 8.87
N ALA A 95 7.87 8.88 8.82
CA ALA A 95 8.35 10.11 9.45
C ALA A 95 8.53 9.95 10.97
N ASP A 96 7.54 9.37 11.67
CA ASP A 96 7.64 9.06 13.11
C ASP A 96 8.81 8.12 13.43
N LEU A 97 8.99 7.06 12.63
CA LEU A 97 10.08 6.12 12.83
C LEU A 97 11.44 6.76 12.53
N MET A 98 11.56 7.58 11.47
CA MET A 98 12.79 8.29 11.14
C MET A 98 13.20 9.24 12.26
N GLU A 99 12.26 9.98 12.83
CA GLU A 99 12.51 10.86 13.98
C GLU A 99 12.91 10.04 15.21
N ARG A 100 12.15 9.01 15.56
CA ARG A 100 12.36 8.16 16.75
C ARG A 100 13.70 7.45 16.74
N TYR A 101 14.16 6.98 15.58
CA TYR A 101 15.43 6.26 15.43
C TYR A 101 16.59 7.14 14.95
N ASN A 102 16.34 8.44 14.75
CA ASN A 102 17.32 9.42 14.26
C ASN A 102 17.99 8.94 12.96
N VAL A 103 17.18 8.51 11.98
CA VAL A 103 17.63 8.10 10.65
C VAL A 103 17.10 9.06 9.59
N SER A 104 17.88 9.27 8.53
CA SER A 104 17.54 10.20 7.43
C SER A 104 17.07 9.51 6.16
N ASP A 105 17.16 8.19 6.12
CA ASP A 105 16.92 7.40 4.91
C ASP A 105 15.81 6.37 5.16
N ALA A 106 14.89 6.26 4.21
CA ALA A 106 13.87 5.24 4.16
C ALA A 106 13.92 4.49 2.81
N ALA A 107 13.58 3.23 2.82
CA ALA A 107 13.47 2.43 1.61
C ALA A 107 12.11 1.72 1.56
N ILE A 108 11.50 1.72 0.37
CA ILE A 108 10.28 0.97 0.08
C ILE A 108 10.59 -0.18 -0.87
N SER A 109 10.13 -1.40 -0.52
CA SER A 109 10.31 -2.61 -1.32
C SER A 109 9.17 -3.59 -1.04
N GLY A 110 8.98 -4.58 -1.90
CA GLY A 110 7.90 -5.55 -1.83
C GLY A 110 6.89 -5.39 -2.97
N GLY A 111 6.11 -6.45 -3.21
CA GLY A 111 5.19 -6.54 -4.36
C GLY A 111 4.13 -5.44 -4.40
N VAL A 112 3.70 -4.91 -3.25
CA VAL A 112 2.69 -3.83 -3.19
C VAL A 112 3.18 -2.54 -3.86
N PHE A 113 4.49 -2.30 -3.89
CA PHE A 113 5.08 -1.11 -4.54
C PHE A 113 5.25 -1.26 -6.05
N GLN A 114 4.72 -2.31 -6.66
CA GLN A 114 4.45 -2.37 -8.09
C GLN A 114 3.18 -1.57 -8.46
N ASN A 115 2.33 -1.23 -7.48
CA ASN A 115 1.18 -0.36 -7.65
C ASN A 115 1.65 1.09 -7.90
N ARG A 116 1.55 1.52 -9.16
CA ARG A 116 2.03 2.84 -9.62
C ARG A 116 1.28 3.98 -8.96
N LYS A 117 -0.05 3.84 -8.77
CA LYS A 117 -0.89 4.86 -8.10
C LYS A 117 -0.43 5.06 -6.66
N LEU A 118 -0.17 3.97 -5.93
CA LEU A 118 0.34 4.03 -4.56
C LEU A 118 1.70 4.73 -4.49
N VAL A 119 2.63 4.32 -5.34
CA VAL A 119 3.98 4.89 -5.40
C VAL A 119 3.95 6.38 -5.74
N GLU A 120 3.15 6.78 -6.73
CA GLU A 120 2.96 8.20 -7.09
C GLU A 120 2.44 9.02 -5.90
N LEU A 121 1.46 8.51 -5.17
CA LEU A 121 0.89 9.18 -4.00
C LEU A 121 1.90 9.26 -2.85
N ILE A 122 2.71 8.23 -2.62
CA ILE A 122 3.81 8.25 -1.66
C ILE A 122 4.82 9.34 -2.03
N TYR A 123 5.30 9.40 -3.27
CA TYR A 123 6.25 10.44 -3.69
C TYR A 123 5.68 11.84 -3.53
N ARG A 124 4.41 12.05 -3.79
CA ARG A 124 3.74 13.34 -3.60
C ARG A 124 3.58 13.74 -2.13
N ALA A 125 3.38 12.77 -1.25
CA ALA A 125 3.21 12.99 0.18
C ALA A 125 4.54 13.01 0.94
N TRP A 126 5.63 12.48 0.35
CA TRP A 126 6.93 12.38 0.99
C TRP A 126 7.58 13.76 1.18
N HIS A 127 7.91 14.09 2.41
CA HIS A 127 8.49 15.40 2.77
C HIS A 127 9.59 15.31 3.84
N VAL A 128 10.05 14.08 4.16
CA VAL A 128 11.06 13.82 5.19
C VAL A 128 12.22 13.01 4.58
N GLY A 129 13.45 13.42 4.81
CA GLY A 129 14.66 12.68 4.43
C GLY A 129 14.69 12.13 3.00
N ASN A 130 15.51 11.11 2.79
CA ASN A 130 15.64 10.44 1.49
C ASN A 130 14.74 9.23 1.40
N LEU A 131 14.07 9.05 0.25
CA LEU A 131 13.26 7.87 -0.06
C LEU A 131 13.92 7.08 -1.19
N TYR A 132 14.23 5.83 -0.91
CA TYR A 132 14.80 4.89 -1.89
C TYR A 132 13.78 3.83 -2.28
N MET A 133 13.85 3.41 -3.53
CA MET A 133 13.10 2.26 -4.04
C MET A 133 13.94 1.45 -5.02
N ASN A 134 13.49 0.23 -5.33
CA ASN A 134 14.14 -0.60 -6.32
C ASN A 134 14.09 0.05 -7.71
N GLU A 135 15.24 0.26 -8.36
CA GLU A 135 15.36 0.81 -9.71
C GLU A 135 15.83 -0.24 -10.73
N ALA A 136 16.89 -0.97 -10.38
CA ALA A 136 17.56 -1.92 -11.29
C ALA A 136 16.95 -3.32 -11.26
N VAL A 137 16.22 -3.66 -10.20
CA VAL A 137 15.56 -4.96 -10.00
C VAL A 137 14.13 -4.74 -9.56
N PRO A 138 13.20 -5.68 -9.87
CA PRO A 138 11.82 -5.55 -9.41
C PRO A 138 11.74 -5.48 -7.87
N SER A 139 10.77 -4.73 -7.36
CA SER A 139 10.51 -4.65 -5.91
C SER A 139 9.85 -5.90 -5.32
N ASN A 140 9.37 -6.83 -6.16
CA ASN A 140 8.75 -8.10 -5.79
C ASN A 140 9.76 -9.24 -5.68
N ASP A 141 9.28 -10.47 -5.54
CA ASP A 141 10.08 -11.70 -5.43
C ASP A 141 11.05 -11.92 -6.60
N GLY A 142 10.82 -11.29 -7.76
CA GLY A 142 11.76 -11.32 -8.88
C GLY A 142 13.14 -10.73 -8.56
N GLY A 143 13.25 -9.88 -7.54
CA GLY A 143 14.52 -9.32 -7.06
C GLY A 143 15.29 -10.22 -6.09
N LEU A 144 14.69 -11.26 -5.53
CA LEU A 144 15.28 -12.08 -4.46
C LEU A 144 16.58 -12.78 -4.89
N ALA A 145 16.60 -13.39 -6.08
CA ALA A 145 17.77 -14.12 -6.59
C ALA A 145 18.99 -13.20 -6.73
N PHE A 146 18.78 -11.96 -7.18
CA PHE A 146 19.85 -10.96 -7.27
C PHE A 146 20.37 -10.59 -5.89
N GLY A 147 19.49 -10.35 -4.91
CA GLY A 147 19.88 -10.05 -3.54
C GLY A 147 20.67 -11.19 -2.88
N GLN A 148 20.28 -12.43 -3.11
CA GLN A 148 21.00 -13.62 -2.63
C GLN A 148 22.41 -13.73 -3.22
N LEU A 149 22.55 -13.50 -4.54
CA LEU A 149 23.85 -13.49 -5.21
C LEU A 149 24.74 -12.36 -4.68
N TRP A 150 24.17 -11.16 -4.48
CA TRP A 150 24.90 -10.02 -3.95
C TRP A 150 25.47 -10.30 -2.56
N ILE A 151 24.64 -10.80 -1.64
CA ILE A 151 25.06 -11.16 -0.28
C ILE A 151 26.10 -12.30 -0.31
N GLY A 152 25.91 -13.30 -1.16
CA GLY A 152 26.84 -14.43 -1.31
C GLY A 152 28.22 -14.05 -1.80
N ASN A 153 28.34 -12.94 -2.55
CA ASN A 153 29.61 -12.42 -3.06
C ASN A 153 30.35 -11.45 -2.09
N GLN A 154 29.75 -11.11 -0.96
CA GLN A 154 30.34 -10.21 0.04
C GLN A 154 31.34 -10.90 1.00
N LYS A 155 31.81 -12.10 0.68
CA LYS A 155 32.79 -12.88 1.48
C LYS A 155 34.22 -12.48 1.15
#